data_8354d4cb89454a042e102e5763feea2b
#
_entry.id   8354d4cb89454a042e102e5763feea2b
#
_cell.length_a   1.000
_cell.length_b   1.000
_cell.length_c   1.000
_cell.angle_alpha   90.00
_cell.angle_beta   90.00
_cell.angle_gamma   90.00
#
_symmetry.space_group_name_H-M   'P 1'
#
loop_
_entity.id
_entity.type
_entity.pdbx_description
1 polymer ?
#
loop_
_entity_poly.entity_id
_entity_poly.type
_entity_poly.pdbx_seq_one_letter_code
_entity_poly.pdbx_strand_id
1 'polypeptide(L)' 'MDENIYQQNGYADRDDYLTCLSEDYGVPIESVYSLAEILGENEDFDGLVSTLEDAKCLL' A
#
# COMPACT_ATOMS: atom_id res chain seq x y z
N MET A 1 -22.12 -5.97 3.53
CA MET A 1 -22.09 -5.19 3.33
C MET A 1 -21.09 -4.80 3.49
N ASP A 2 -20.52 -4.99 3.62
CA ASP A 2 -19.60 -4.37 3.90
C ASP A 2 -18.30 -4.82 3.53
N GLU A 3 -18.04 -5.02 2.24
CA GLU A 3 -16.70 -5.15 1.77
C GLU A 3 -15.97 -3.86 2.01
N ASN A 4 -14.79 -3.93 2.56
CA ASN A 4 -13.96 -2.74 2.70
C ASN A 4 -13.31 -2.43 1.35
N ILE A 5 -12.60 -1.29 1.28
CA ILE A 5 -12.02 -0.86 0.02
C ILE A 5 -10.99 -1.86 -0.51
N TYR A 6 -10.33 -2.60 0.38
CA TYR A 6 -9.33 -3.58 -0.05
C TYR A 6 -10.00 -4.75 -0.75
N GLN A 7 -11.10 -5.23 -0.21
CA GLN A 7 -11.85 -6.32 -0.84
C GLN A 7 -12.46 -5.89 -2.16
N GLN A 8 -12.90 -4.63 -2.25
CA GLN A 8 -13.44 -4.10 -3.49
C GLN A 8 -12.39 -4.09 -4.60
N ASN A 9 -11.12 -4.00 -4.22
CA ASN A 9 -10.02 -3.97 -5.18
C ASN A 9 -9.33 -5.33 -5.34
N GLY A 10 -9.90 -6.39 -4.80
CA GLY A 10 -9.37 -7.73 -5.01
C GLY A 10 -8.40 -8.21 -3.96
N TYR A 11 -8.29 -7.52 -2.82
CA TYR A 11 -7.39 -7.92 -1.74
C TYR A 11 -8.21 -8.43 -0.58
N ALA A 12 -7.64 -9.35 0.19
CA ALA A 12 -8.34 -9.91 1.35
C ALA A 12 -8.51 -8.85 2.44
N ASP A 13 -7.45 -8.07 2.70
CA ASP A 13 -7.48 -7.04 3.73
C ASP A 13 -6.31 -6.09 3.46
N ARG A 14 -6.09 -5.16 4.41
CA ARG A 14 -5.03 -4.17 4.26
C ARG A 14 -3.66 -4.81 4.22
N ASP A 15 -3.41 -5.81 5.06
CA ASP A 15 -2.13 -6.50 5.08
C ASP A 15 -1.83 -7.13 3.73
N ASP A 16 -2.83 -7.76 3.12
CA ASP A 16 -2.68 -8.36 1.81
C ASP A 16 -2.35 -7.30 0.76
N TYR A 17 -3.05 -6.18 0.80
CA TYR A 17 -2.81 -5.08 -0.11
C TYR A 17 -1.39 -4.54 0.04
N LEU A 18 -0.95 -4.29 1.27
CA LEU A 18 0.38 -3.73 1.50
C LEU A 18 1.48 -4.71 1.09
N THR A 19 1.25 -6.00 1.29
CA THR A 19 2.20 -7.02 0.84
C THR A 19 2.31 -7.00 -0.68
N CYS A 20 1.18 -6.87 -1.37
CA CYS A 20 1.20 -6.79 -2.82
C CYS A 20 1.94 -5.55 -3.30
N LEU A 21 1.77 -4.42 -2.62
CA LEU A 21 2.50 -3.21 -2.97
C LEU A 21 4.00 -3.40 -2.81
N SER A 22 4.40 -4.07 -1.74
CA SER A 22 5.81 -4.36 -1.51
C SER A 22 6.41 -5.12 -2.69
N GLU A 23 5.69 -6.13 -3.15
CA GLU A 23 6.15 -6.95 -4.25
C GLU A 23 6.12 -6.19 -5.57
N ASP A 24 5.05 -5.44 -5.80
CA ASP A 24 4.88 -4.73 -7.06
C ASP A 24 5.92 -3.64 -7.25
N TYR A 25 6.26 -2.93 -6.18
CA TYR A 25 7.19 -1.82 -6.28
C TYR A 25 8.61 -2.20 -5.90
N GLY A 26 8.83 -3.42 -5.43
CA GLY A 26 10.16 -3.84 -5.04
C GLY A 26 10.68 -3.10 -3.81
N VAL A 27 9.76 -2.67 -2.93
CA VAL A 27 10.10 -1.95 -1.71
C VAL A 27 9.95 -2.91 -0.54
N PRO A 28 10.87 -2.90 0.43
CA PRO A 28 10.74 -3.80 1.59
C PRO A 28 9.40 -3.59 2.28
N ILE A 29 8.79 -4.70 2.71
CA ILE A 29 7.48 -4.63 3.35
C ILE A 29 7.50 -3.74 4.58
N GLU A 30 8.61 -3.70 5.29
CA GLU A 30 8.74 -2.86 6.47
C GLU A 30 8.59 -1.38 6.12
N SER A 31 9.16 -0.99 4.98
CA SER A 31 9.03 0.38 4.51
C SER A 31 7.59 0.69 4.12
N VAL A 32 6.92 -0.26 3.48
CA VAL A 32 5.52 -0.07 3.09
C VAL A 32 4.66 0.12 4.34
N TYR A 33 4.86 -0.70 5.35
CA TYR A 33 4.09 -0.57 6.59
C TYR A 33 4.35 0.77 7.28
N SER A 34 5.60 1.19 7.31
CA SER A 34 5.95 2.47 7.94
C SER A 34 5.26 3.63 7.25
N LEU A 35 5.31 3.65 5.92
CA LEU A 35 4.66 4.69 5.15
C LEU A 35 3.16 4.65 5.33
N ALA A 36 2.57 3.45 5.33
CA ALA A 36 1.14 3.31 5.50
C ALA A 36 0.69 3.85 6.85
N GLU A 37 1.49 3.64 7.90
CA GLU A 37 1.16 4.17 9.23
C GLU A 37 1.25 5.68 9.27
N ILE A 38 2.29 6.23 8.66
CA ILE A 38 2.49 7.67 8.67
C ILE A 38 1.39 8.37 7.89
N LEU A 39 1.03 7.84 6.74
CA LEU A 39 0.04 8.47 5.86
C LEU A 39 -1.39 8.17 6.27
N GLY A 40 -1.63 7.01 6.88
CA GLY A 40 -2.97 6.60 7.29
C GLY A 40 -3.72 5.87 6.19
N GLU A 41 -4.78 5.18 6.58
CA GLU A 41 -5.55 4.34 5.66
C GLU A 41 -6.17 5.13 4.53
N ASN A 42 -6.51 6.38 4.78
CA ASN A 42 -7.15 7.22 3.76
C ASN A 42 -6.24 7.44 2.56
N GLU A 43 -4.93 7.29 2.74
CA GLU A 43 -3.97 7.51 1.67
C GLU A 43 -3.47 6.23 1.03
N ASP A 44 -4.01 5.08 1.43
CA ASP A 44 -3.49 3.80 0.94
C ASP A 44 -3.60 3.67 -0.58
N PHE A 45 -4.63 4.24 -1.19
CA PHE A 45 -4.81 4.16 -2.64
C PHE A 45 -4.46 5.47 -3.34
N ASP A 46 -3.85 6.41 -2.64
CA ASP A 46 -3.51 7.71 -3.20
C ASP A 46 -2.09 8.09 -2.78
N GLY A 47 -1.92 8.72 -1.63
CA GLY A 47 -0.61 9.19 -1.19
C GLY A 47 0.42 8.08 -1.02
N LEU A 48 0.00 6.94 -0.50
CA LEU A 48 0.91 5.82 -0.33
C LEU A 48 1.43 5.32 -1.68
N VAL A 49 0.54 5.16 -2.65
CA VAL A 49 0.93 4.70 -3.97
C VAL A 49 1.89 5.71 -4.62
N SER A 50 1.58 6.98 -4.51
CA SER A 50 2.46 8.03 -5.06
C SER A 50 3.84 7.99 -4.42
N THR A 51 3.88 7.81 -3.10
CA THR A 51 5.15 7.73 -2.39
C THR A 51 5.96 6.53 -2.83
N LEU A 52 5.29 5.39 -3.01
CA LEU A 52 5.98 4.18 -3.46
C LEU A 52 6.49 4.33 -4.89
N GLU A 53 5.75 5.02 -5.74
CA GLU A 53 6.20 5.28 -7.10
C GLU A 53 7.45 6.15 -7.10
N ASP A 54 7.50 7.14 -6.22
CA ASP A 54 8.68 7.97 -6.09
C ASP A 54 9.88 7.16 -5.59
N ALA A 55 9.66 6.31 -4.61
CA ALA A 55 10.72 5.46 -4.07
C ALA A 55 11.24 4.50 -5.14
N LYS A 56 10.35 3.97 -5.96
CA LYS A 56 10.73 3.08 -7.04
C LYS A 56 11.61 3.81 -8.05
N CYS A 57 11.26 5.05 -8.36
CA CYS A 57 12.05 5.83 -9.30
C CYS A 57 13.43 6.16 -8.77
N LEU A 58 13.59 6.27 -7.46
CA LEU A 58 14.87 6.59 -6.86
C LEU A 58 15.78 5.37 -6.74
N LEU A 59 15.22 4.19 -6.85
CA LEU A 59 16.01 2.98 -6.77
C LEU A 59 16.54 2.62 -8.15
#